data_f8598c5e576039b234a48bace4d40cfe
#
_entry.id   f8598c5e576039b234a48bace4d40cfe
#
_cell.length_a   1.000
_cell.length_b   1.000
_cell.length_c   1.000
_cell.angle_alpha   90.00
_cell.angle_beta   90.00
_cell.angle_gamma   90.00
#
_symmetry.space_group_name_H-M   'P 1'
#
loop_
_entity.id
_entity.type
_entity.pdbx_description
1 polymer ?
#
loop_
_entity_poly.entity_id
_entity_poly.type
_entity_poly.pdbx_seq_one_letter_code
_entity_poly.pdbx_strand_id
1 'polypeptide(L)'
;MILDELKANGIVAVVRGKSIDEARGYMEACLRGGIKSLELTYTIPNVCELIKEYSSHAEALIGVGSVLNGKMASDAIEAGAKYVVSPGYSEEVNEVCKERKVLYLPGCMTVSEIMKAMDAGNKMIKLFPGDVFGAKYVKAIKAPIPHVEIMPTGGVSVDNIDEWFANGVSCVGVGSSLIKGTLEDIENTAKAFVKKMDKIKA
;
A
#
# COMPACT_ATOMS: atom_id res chain seq x y z
N MET A 1 -2.98 -13.32 -8.92
CA MET A 1 -1.67 -12.58 -8.91
C MET A 1 -1.68 -11.59 -7.74
N ILE A 2 -0.51 -11.10 -7.28
CA ILE A 2 -0.43 -10.12 -6.15
C ILE A 2 -1.30 -8.88 -6.39
N LEU A 3 -1.31 -8.36 -7.62
CA LEU A 3 -2.17 -7.24 -8.00
C LEU A 3 -3.66 -7.53 -7.75
N ASP A 4 -4.14 -8.70 -8.15
CA ASP A 4 -5.55 -9.07 -7.96
C ASP A 4 -5.88 -9.27 -6.48
N GLU A 5 -4.93 -9.76 -5.70
CA GLU A 5 -5.07 -9.92 -4.25
C GLU A 5 -5.15 -8.58 -3.53
N LEU A 6 -4.29 -7.59 -3.91
CA LEU A 6 -4.39 -6.22 -3.39
C LEU A 6 -5.75 -5.59 -3.71
N LYS A 7 -6.25 -5.78 -4.94
CA LYS A 7 -7.58 -5.30 -5.35
C LYS A 7 -8.69 -6.01 -4.58
N ALA A 8 -8.58 -7.33 -4.42
CA ALA A 8 -9.56 -8.12 -3.67
C ALA A 8 -9.59 -7.75 -2.19
N ASN A 9 -8.44 -7.50 -1.56
CA ASN A 9 -8.35 -7.04 -0.18
C ASN A 9 -8.87 -5.60 -0.03
N GLY A 10 -8.56 -4.73 -0.99
CA GLY A 10 -9.06 -3.36 -1.08
C GLY A 10 -8.38 -2.37 -0.13
N ILE A 11 -7.75 -2.83 0.95
CA ILE A 11 -7.08 -2.00 1.95
C ILE A 11 -5.67 -2.50 2.17
N VAL A 12 -4.71 -1.59 2.17
CA VAL A 12 -3.31 -1.82 2.55
C VAL A 12 -3.01 -0.99 3.80
N ALA A 13 -2.72 -1.64 4.92
CA ALA A 13 -2.27 -0.95 6.11
C ALA A 13 -0.80 -0.53 5.95
N VAL A 14 -0.54 0.77 5.97
CA VAL A 14 0.80 1.35 5.89
C VAL A 14 1.37 1.46 7.29
N VAL A 15 2.21 0.51 7.68
CA VAL A 15 2.76 0.39 9.02
C VAL A 15 4.09 1.11 9.12
N ARG A 16 4.18 1.99 10.11
CA ARG A 16 5.39 2.67 10.56
C ARG A 16 5.58 2.39 12.04
N GLY A 17 6.81 2.39 12.51
CA GLY A 17 7.09 2.20 13.93
C GLY A 17 8.50 2.70 14.28
N LYS A 18 8.72 2.99 15.55
CA LYS A 18 10.03 3.40 16.09
C LYS A 18 10.94 2.20 16.37
N SER A 19 10.35 1.01 16.43
CA SER A 19 11.05 -0.27 16.63
C SER A 19 10.30 -1.40 15.90
N ILE A 20 10.96 -2.55 15.75
CA ILE A 20 10.34 -3.79 15.24
C ILE A 20 9.14 -4.20 16.12
N ASP A 21 9.29 -4.16 17.44
CA ASP A 21 8.23 -4.60 18.37
C ASP A 21 7.00 -3.72 18.29
N GLU A 22 7.17 -2.40 18.17
CA GLU A 22 6.06 -1.48 17.98
C GLU A 22 5.36 -1.75 16.66
N ALA A 23 6.12 -1.89 15.57
CA ALA A 23 5.57 -2.18 14.25
C ALA A 23 4.87 -3.54 14.19
N ARG A 24 5.42 -4.56 14.85
CA ARG A 24 4.81 -5.89 15.01
C ARG A 24 3.45 -5.78 15.70
N GLY A 25 3.39 -5.06 16.81
CA GLY A 25 2.12 -4.85 17.53
C GLY A 25 1.06 -4.19 16.66
N TYR A 26 1.41 -3.15 15.89
CA TYR A 26 0.49 -2.48 14.97
C TYR A 26 0.02 -3.39 13.84
N MET A 27 0.94 -4.13 13.25
CA MET A 27 0.65 -5.09 12.18
C MET A 27 -0.32 -6.17 12.66
N GLU A 28 -0.06 -6.78 13.82
CA GLU A 28 -0.92 -7.80 14.41
C GLU A 28 -2.31 -7.27 14.76
N ALA A 29 -2.40 -6.04 15.27
CA ALA A 29 -3.68 -5.39 15.51
C ALA A 29 -4.48 -5.20 14.21
N CYS A 30 -3.82 -4.80 13.11
CA CYS A 30 -4.44 -4.71 11.78
C CYS A 30 -4.94 -6.07 11.29
N LEU A 31 -4.14 -7.13 11.45
CA LEU A 31 -4.52 -8.51 11.07
C LEU A 31 -5.72 -9.01 11.89
N ARG A 32 -5.71 -8.82 13.22
CA ARG A 32 -6.87 -9.16 14.07
C ARG A 32 -8.12 -8.38 13.69
N GLY A 33 -7.95 -7.16 13.18
CA GLY A 33 -9.04 -6.35 12.62
C GLY A 33 -9.52 -6.77 11.24
N GLY A 34 -8.86 -7.76 10.61
CA GLY A 34 -9.24 -8.34 9.31
C GLY A 34 -8.56 -7.70 8.09
N ILE A 35 -7.64 -6.76 8.26
CA ILE A 35 -6.85 -6.22 7.14
C ILE A 35 -5.72 -7.20 6.81
N LYS A 36 -5.69 -7.71 5.58
CA LYS A 36 -4.78 -8.76 5.13
C LYS A 36 -3.54 -8.24 4.38
N SER A 37 -3.59 -7.05 3.79
CA SER A 37 -2.44 -6.47 3.07
C SER A 37 -1.74 -5.43 3.93
N LEU A 38 -0.43 -5.59 4.10
CA LEU A 38 0.39 -4.77 4.97
C LEU A 38 1.61 -4.24 4.21
N GLU A 39 1.84 -2.94 4.24
CA GLU A 39 3.02 -2.24 3.72
C GLU A 39 3.93 -1.88 4.90
N LEU A 40 4.99 -2.65 5.14
CA LEU A 40 5.98 -2.36 6.20
C LEU A 40 7.00 -1.36 5.65
N THR A 41 7.11 -0.18 6.25
CA THR A 41 7.94 0.88 5.68
C THR A 41 9.39 0.82 6.16
N TYR A 42 10.33 1.23 5.30
CA TYR A 42 11.75 1.38 5.66
C TYR A 42 12.03 2.42 6.75
N THR A 43 11.01 3.12 7.23
CA THR A 43 11.12 3.96 8.44
C THR A 43 11.16 3.15 9.73
N ILE A 44 10.82 1.85 9.66
CA ILE A 44 11.00 0.89 10.76
C ILE A 44 12.46 0.43 10.76
N PRO A 45 13.20 0.57 11.86
CA PRO A 45 14.56 0.02 11.95
C PRO A 45 14.56 -1.49 11.68
N ASN A 46 15.50 -1.98 10.88
CA ASN A 46 15.67 -3.40 10.53
C ASN A 46 14.40 -4.07 9.95
N VAL A 47 13.62 -3.34 9.17
CA VAL A 47 12.33 -3.81 8.63
C VAL A 47 12.42 -5.16 7.92
N CYS A 48 13.55 -5.48 7.29
CA CYS A 48 13.75 -6.76 6.59
C CYS A 48 13.67 -7.97 7.53
N GLU A 49 14.04 -7.82 8.81
CA GLU A 49 13.88 -8.89 9.81
C GLU A 49 12.39 -9.18 10.06
N LEU A 50 11.58 -8.12 10.19
CA LEU A 50 10.13 -8.24 10.36
C LEU A 50 9.45 -8.80 9.11
N ILE A 51 9.86 -8.37 7.90
CA ILE A 51 9.37 -8.95 6.64
C ILE A 51 9.66 -10.45 6.58
N LYS A 52 10.88 -10.86 6.93
CA LYS A 52 11.29 -12.28 6.93
C LYS A 52 10.47 -13.10 7.90
N GLU A 53 10.23 -12.60 9.11
CA GLU A 53 9.42 -13.25 10.14
C GLU A 53 8.00 -13.57 9.63
N TYR A 54 7.39 -12.64 8.88
CA TYR A 54 6.01 -12.78 8.39
C TYR A 54 5.89 -13.20 6.92
N SER A 55 7.00 -13.46 6.23
CA SER A 55 7.02 -13.79 4.78
C SER A 55 6.21 -15.03 4.40
N SER A 56 6.05 -15.97 5.34
CA SER A 56 5.28 -17.22 5.19
C SER A 56 3.95 -17.23 5.96
N HIS A 57 3.52 -16.08 6.50
CA HIS A 57 2.25 -15.99 7.22
C HIS A 57 1.07 -16.20 6.26
N ALA A 58 0.23 -17.22 6.54
CA ALA A 58 -0.79 -17.69 5.60
C ALA A 58 -1.88 -16.66 5.25
N GLU A 59 -2.15 -15.72 6.17
CA GLU A 59 -3.24 -14.76 6.02
C GLU A 59 -2.76 -13.33 5.74
N ALA A 60 -1.43 -13.10 5.64
CA ALA A 60 -0.87 -11.78 5.47
C ALA A 60 -0.13 -11.64 4.14
N LEU A 61 -0.56 -10.66 3.33
CA LEU A 61 0.17 -10.22 2.15
C LEU A 61 1.12 -9.09 2.56
N ILE A 62 2.41 -9.42 2.71
CA ILE A 62 3.43 -8.48 3.18
C ILE A 62 4.13 -7.83 1.99
N GLY A 63 4.10 -6.51 1.95
CA GLY A 63 4.91 -5.67 1.08
C GLY A 63 5.81 -4.72 1.85
N VAL A 64 6.68 -4.04 1.13
CA VAL A 64 7.59 -3.04 1.68
C VAL A 64 7.30 -1.66 1.13
N GLY A 65 7.33 -0.63 1.97
CA GLY A 65 7.12 0.76 1.59
C GLY A 65 8.30 1.67 1.90
N SER A 66 8.22 2.90 1.39
CA SER A 66 9.30 3.91 1.51
C SER A 66 10.63 3.43 0.91
N VAL A 67 10.56 2.64 -0.16
CA VAL A 67 11.73 2.15 -0.88
C VAL A 67 12.24 3.28 -1.80
N LEU A 68 13.53 3.65 -1.67
CA LEU A 68 14.10 4.80 -2.36
C LEU A 68 15.13 4.43 -3.43
N ASN A 69 15.66 3.20 -3.42
CA ASN A 69 16.69 2.75 -4.36
C ASN A 69 16.62 1.22 -4.58
N GLY A 70 17.37 0.75 -5.58
CA GLY A 70 17.42 -0.66 -5.96
C GLY A 70 17.92 -1.59 -4.86
N LYS A 71 18.90 -1.14 -4.04
CA LYS A 71 19.41 -1.96 -2.93
C LYS A 71 18.31 -2.23 -1.91
N MET A 72 17.55 -1.21 -1.49
CA MET A 72 16.44 -1.40 -0.56
C MET A 72 15.37 -2.36 -1.13
N ALA A 73 15.09 -2.25 -2.43
CA ALA A 73 14.16 -3.17 -3.10
C ALA A 73 14.68 -4.61 -3.06
N SER A 74 15.95 -4.84 -3.41
CA SER A 74 16.57 -6.17 -3.40
C SER A 74 16.55 -6.80 -2.00
N ASP A 75 17.01 -6.06 -0.98
CA ASP A 75 17.07 -6.53 0.40
C ASP A 75 15.67 -6.96 0.91
N ALA A 76 14.65 -6.15 0.64
CA ALA A 76 13.28 -6.46 1.06
C ALA A 76 12.66 -7.66 0.30
N ILE A 77 12.92 -7.77 -0.99
CA ILE A 77 12.48 -8.92 -1.80
C ILE A 77 13.14 -10.20 -1.32
N GLU A 78 14.45 -10.17 -1.02
CA GLU A 78 15.18 -11.30 -0.44
C GLU A 78 14.64 -11.69 0.95
N ALA A 79 14.17 -10.72 1.73
CA ALA A 79 13.48 -10.96 3.00
C ALA A 79 12.08 -11.56 2.82
N GLY A 80 11.50 -11.52 1.61
CA GLY A 80 10.22 -12.15 1.28
C GLY A 80 9.07 -11.19 0.99
N ALA A 81 9.33 -9.89 0.81
CA ALA A 81 8.32 -8.92 0.40
C ALA A 81 7.66 -9.34 -0.94
N LYS A 82 6.34 -9.33 -0.99
CA LYS A 82 5.55 -9.74 -2.16
C LYS A 82 5.25 -8.59 -3.11
N TYR A 83 5.36 -7.36 -2.66
CA TYR A 83 5.25 -6.14 -3.46
C TYR A 83 6.10 -5.02 -2.85
N VAL A 84 6.48 -4.07 -3.69
CA VAL A 84 7.33 -2.94 -3.35
C VAL A 84 6.60 -1.64 -3.63
N VAL A 85 6.68 -0.69 -2.70
CA VAL A 85 6.05 0.64 -2.82
C VAL A 85 7.08 1.73 -2.57
N SER A 86 7.12 2.72 -3.45
CA SER A 86 7.98 3.91 -3.32
C SER A 86 7.16 5.19 -3.14
N PRO A 87 7.71 6.24 -2.53
CA PRO A 87 7.05 7.54 -2.49
C PRO A 87 7.05 8.28 -3.84
N GLY A 88 7.95 7.92 -4.75
CA GLY A 88 8.08 8.42 -6.11
C GLY A 88 8.52 7.29 -7.06
N TYR A 89 8.52 7.54 -8.37
CA TYR A 89 9.06 6.59 -9.34
C TYR A 89 10.59 6.55 -9.27
N SER A 90 11.16 5.35 -9.17
CA SER A 90 12.60 5.11 -9.24
C SER A 90 12.89 4.04 -10.29
N GLU A 91 13.77 4.35 -11.25
CA GLU A 91 14.18 3.42 -12.30
C GLU A 91 14.90 2.19 -11.72
N GLU A 92 15.84 2.41 -10.79
CA GLU A 92 16.56 1.32 -10.11
C GLU A 92 15.61 0.35 -9.40
N VAL A 93 14.60 0.86 -8.68
CA VAL A 93 13.59 0.03 -8.01
C VAL A 93 12.77 -0.73 -9.04
N ASN A 94 12.39 -0.07 -10.14
CA ASN A 94 11.61 -0.69 -11.22
C ASN A 94 12.38 -1.84 -11.88
N GLU A 95 13.65 -1.67 -12.18
CA GLU A 95 14.51 -2.70 -12.77
C GLU A 95 14.63 -3.93 -11.85
N VAL A 96 14.97 -3.71 -10.56
CA VAL A 96 15.06 -4.79 -9.58
C VAL A 96 13.73 -5.55 -9.46
N CYS A 97 12.61 -4.85 -9.34
CA CYS A 97 11.29 -5.48 -9.24
C CYS A 97 10.94 -6.27 -10.51
N LYS A 98 11.26 -5.74 -11.69
CA LYS A 98 11.03 -6.39 -12.97
C LYS A 98 11.86 -7.68 -13.11
N GLU A 99 13.15 -7.63 -12.80
CA GLU A 99 14.05 -8.80 -12.83
C GLU A 99 13.58 -9.90 -11.87
N ARG A 100 13.18 -9.52 -10.66
CA ARG A 100 12.70 -10.43 -9.61
C ARG A 100 11.23 -10.83 -9.77
N LYS A 101 10.50 -10.27 -10.76
CA LYS A 101 9.07 -10.50 -11.01
C LYS A 101 8.19 -10.17 -9.80
N VAL A 102 8.54 -9.14 -9.06
CA VAL A 102 7.81 -8.61 -7.92
C VAL A 102 7.01 -7.38 -8.35
N LEU A 103 5.78 -7.25 -7.85
CA LEU A 103 4.92 -6.11 -8.16
C LEU A 103 5.53 -4.82 -7.58
N TYR A 104 5.68 -3.79 -8.42
CA TYR A 104 6.09 -2.45 -8.00
C TYR A 104 4.92 -1.47 -8.10
N LEU A 105 4.71 -0.69 -7.05
CA LEU A 105 3.77 0.42 -6.98
C LEU A 105 4.56 1.74 -6.82
N PRO A 106 4.98 2.36 -7.93
CA PRO A 106 5.68 3.65 -7.88
C PRO A 106 4.75 4.75 -7.38
N GLY A 107 5.29 5.64 -6.55
CA GLY A 107 4.61 6.87 -6.16
C GLY A 107 4.51 7.82 -7.35
N CYS A 108 3.33 8.40 -7.57
CA CYS A 108 3.07 9.39 -8.60
C CYS A 108 2.08 10.42 -8.05
N MET A 109 2.27 11.67 -8.43
CA MET A 109 1.37 12.76 -8.07
C MET A 109 0.73 13.38 -9.30
N THR A 110 1.44 13.41 -10.44
CA THR A 110 1.00 14.03 -11.69
C THR A 110 0.71 13.01 -12.77
N VAL A 111 -0.10 13.40 -13.77
CA VAL A 111 -0.41 12.56 -14.93
C VAL A 111 0.86 12.17 -15.70
N SER A 112 1.84 13.08 -15.82
CA SER A 112 3.13 12.80 -16.50
C SER A 112 3.92 11.72 -15.78
N GLU A 113 3.96 11.73 -14.45
CA GLU A 113 4.63 10.69 -13.65
C GLU A 113 3.89 9.34 -13.78
N ILE A 114 2.56 9.36 -13.79
CA ILE A 114 1.74 8.16 -14.01
C ILE A 114 2.04 7.55 -15.38
N MET A 115 2.04 8.34 -16.44
CA MET A 115 2.35 7.88 -17.79
C MET A 115 3.76 7.27 -17.85
N LYS A 116 4.77 7.95 -17.28
CA LYS A 116 6.15 7.43 -17.19
C LYS A 116 6.20 6.08 -16.46
N ALA A 117 5.51 5.95 -15.34
CA ALA A 117 5.46 4.71 -14.58
C ALA A 117 4.77 3.57 -15.37
N MET A 118 3.70 3.87 -16.11
CA MET A 118 3.01 2.89 -16.95
C MET A 118 3.85 2.45 -18.15
N ASP A 119 4.54 3.39 -18.82
CA ASP A 119 5.46 3.09 -19.94
C ASP A 119 6.61 2.17 -19.48
N ALA A 120 7.04 2.28 -18.22
CA ALA A 120 8.00 1.37 -17.59
C ALA A 120 7.41 -0.01 -17.24
N GLY A 121 6.11 -0.27 -17.52
CA GLY A 121 5.44 -1.56 -17.34
C GLY A 121 4.67 -1.72 -16.03
N ASN A 122 4.56 -0.67 -15.21
CA ASN A 122 3.83 -0.74 -13.94
C ASN A 122 2.32 -0.66 -14.20
N LYS A 123 1.56 -1.61 -13.67
CA LYS A 123 0.10 -1.69 -13.84
C LYS A 123 -0.67 -0.92 -12.78
N MET A 124 -0.10 -0.80 -11.59
CA MET A 124 -0.67 -0.06 -10.47
C MET A 124 0.32 1.01 -10.00
N ILE A 125 -0.19 2.18 -9.69
CA ILE A 125 0.59 3.28 -9.10
C ILE A 125 0.06 3.61 -7.71
N LYS A 126 0.94 4.11 -6.84
CA LYS A 126 0.57 4.78 -5.60
C LYS A 126 0.33 6.26 -5.91
N LEU A 127 -0.89 6.75 -5.74
CA LEU A 127 -1.15 8.19 -5.78
C LEU A 127 -0.76 8.80 -4.43
N PHE A 128 0.32 9.61 -4.42
CA PHE A 128 0.88 10.14 -3.19
C PHE A 128 1.49 11.55 -3.37
N PRO A 129 1.22 12.48 -2.44
CA PRO A 129 0.26 12.40 -1.33
C PRO A 129 -1.21 12.51 -1.81
N GLY A 130 -2.07 11.56 -1.36
CA GLY A 130 -3.45 11.48 -1.82
C GLY A 130 -4.34 12.63 -1.35
N ASP A 131 -4.06 13.18 -0.17
CA ASP A 131 -4.81 14.26 0.46
C ASP A 131 -4.66 15.62 -0.24
N VAL A 132 -3.64 15.79 -1.07
CA VAL A 132 -3.41 17.07 -1.77
C VAL A 132 -4.53 17.40 -2.76
N PHE A 133 -4.98 16.39 -3.53
CA PHE A 133 -6.02 16.59 -4.54
C PHE A 133 -7.36 15.90 -4.21
N GLY A 134 -7.36 14.97 -3.28
CA GLY A 134 -8.56 14.22 -2.89
C GLY A 134 -9.06 13.23 -3.93
N ALA A 135 -10.18 12.56 -3.60
CA ALA A 135 -10.71 11.46 -4.40
C ALA A 135 -11.14 11.85 -5.83
N LYS A 136 -11.62 13.06 -6.03
CA LYS A 136 -12.07 13.56 -7.36
C LYS A 136 -10.94 13.59 -8.39
N TYR A 137 -9.69 13.71 -7.94
CA TYR A 137 -8.53 13.70 -8.82
C TYR A 137 -8.36 12.33 -9.50
N VAL A 138 -8.67 11.24 -8.81
CA VAL A 138 -8.66 9.89 -9.38
C VAL A 138 -9.56 9.77 -10.60
N LYS A 139 -10.79 10.30 -10.50
CA LYS A 139 -11.75 10.33 -11.63
C LYS A 139 -11.19 11.12 -12.80
N ALA A 140 -10.55 12.26 -12.55
CA ALA A 140 -9.94 13.09 -13.59
C ALA A 140 -8.77 12.37 -14.29
N ILE A 141 -7.93 11.64 -13.56
CA ILE A 141 -6.85 10.81 -14.12
C ILE A 141 -7.43 9.67 -14.98
N LYS A 142 -8.44 8.97 -14.48
CA LYS A 142 -9.00 7.78 -15.14
C LYS A 142 -9.82 8.13 -16.39
N ALA A 143 -10.24 9.36 -16.58
CA ALA A 143 -10.93 9.78 -17.79
C ALA A 143 -10.06 9.58 -19.07
N PRO A 144 -8.82 10.08 -19.15
CA PRO A 144 -7.92 9.81 -20.27
C PRO A 144 -7.15 8.48 -20.14
N ILE A 145 -7.00 7.91 -18.95
CA ILE A 145 -6.21 6.70 -18.68
C ILE A 145 -7.06 5.67 -17.89
N PRO A 146 -8.11 5.10 -18.51
CA PRO A 146 -9.10 4.29 -17.77
C PRO A 146 -8.54 2.97 -17.21
N HIS A 147 -7.45 2.46 -17.75
CA HIS A 147 -6.84 1.18 -17.39
C HIS A 147 -5.79 1.28 -16.29
N VAL A 148 -5.44 2.49 -15.82
CA VAL A 148 -4.50 2.62 -14.70
C VAL A 148 -5.15 2.15 -13.40
N GLU A 149 -4.46 1.28 -12.68
CA GLU A 149 -4.85 0.90 -11.33
C GLU A 149 -4.23 1.87 -10.33
N ILE A 150 -5.02 2.39 -9.40
CA ILE A 150 -4.60 3.47 -8.49
C ILE A 150 -4.83 3.07 -7.04
N MET A 151 -3.77 3.19 -6.23
CA MET A 151 -3.79 3.07 -4.79
C MET A 151 -3.46 4.44 -4.16
N PRO A 152 -4.45 5.27 -3.80
CA PRO A 152 -4.18 6.49 -3.06
C PRO A 152 -3.63 6.17 -1.67
N THR A 153 -2.67 6.97 -1.22
CA THR A 153 -2.12 6.90 0.14
C THR A 153 -2.00 8.33 0.68
N GLY A 154 -2.56 8.57 1.86
CA GLY A 154 -2.74 9.90 2.46
C GLY A 154 -4.18 10.38 2.34
N GLY A 155 -4.74 10.87 3.45
CA GLY A 155 -6.09 11.41 3.52
C GLY A 155 -7.24 10.38 3.49
N VAL A 156 -6.95 9.10 3.41
CA VAL A 156 -7.97 8.04 3.47
C VAL A 156 -8.35 7.74 4.92
N SER A 157 -9.64 7.70 5.21
CA SER A 157 -10.22 7.38 6.52
C SER A 157 -11.46 6.49 6.39
N VAL A 158 -11.96 5.96 7.51
CA VAL A 158 -13.23 5.20 7.55
C VAL A 158 -14.39 6.04 7.01
N ASP A 159 -14.34 7.37 7.20
CA ASP A 159 -15.44 8.27 6.84
C ASP A 159 -15.51 8.57 5.35
N ASN A 160 -14.38 8.47 4.62
CA ASN A 160 -14.30 8.86 3.22
C ASN A 160 -13.86 7.74 2.25
N ILE A 161 -13.62 6.52 2.72
CA ILE A 161 -13.15 5.42 1.88
C ILE A 161 -14.11 5.11 0.72
N ASP A 162 -15.41 5.24 0.95
CA ASP A 162 -16.46 5.07 -0.06
C ASP A 162 -16.35 6.11 -1.18
N GLU A 163 -16.01 7.36 -0.88
CA GLU A 163 -15.76 8.39 -1.90
C GLU A 163 -14.56 8.00 -2.80
N TRP A 164 -13.48 7.46 -2.23
CA TRP A 164 -12.34 7.01 -3.01
C TRP A 164 -12.72 5.91 -3.99
N PHE A 165 -13.43 4.88 -3.53
CA PHE A 165 -13.88 3.79 -4.40
C PHE A 165 -14.89 4.23 -5.45
N ALA A 166 -15.81 5.14 -5.11
CA ALA A 166 -16.75 5.73 -6.06
C ALA A 166 -16.05 6.52 -7.19
N ASN A 167 -14.83 7.01 -6.96
CA ASN A 167 -13.99 7.67 -7.97
C ASN A 167 -13.05 6.72 -8.73
N GLY A 168 -13.12 5.40 -8.46
CA GLY A 168 -12.49 4.38 -9.27
C GLY A 168 -11.09 3.94 -8.82
N VAL A 169 -10.74 4.06 -7.54
CA VAL A 169 -9.52 3.46 -7.00
C VAL A 169 -9.60 1.94 -6.98
N SER A 170 -8.46 1.29 -7.01
CA SER A 170 -8.35 -0.17 -7.03
C SER A 170 -8.21 -0.77 -5.64
N CYS A 171 -7.51 -0.07 -4.78
CA CYS A 171 -7.36 -0.28 -3.34
C CYS A 171 -6.90 1.03 -2.71
N VAL A 172 -6.80 1.07 -1.39
CA VAL A 172 -6.34 2.26 -0.65
C VAL A 172 -5.22 1.92 0.33
N GLY A 173 -4.22 2.81 0.43
CA GLY A 173 -3.19 2.76 1.46
C GLY A 173 -3.58 3.62 2.67
N VAL A 174 -3.67 3.02 3.84
CA VAL A 174 -4.13 3.68 5.06
C VAL A 174 -3.03 3.65 6.13
N GLY A 175 -2.55 4.80 6.54
CA GLY A 175 -1.51 4.96 7.55
C GLY A 175 -2.03 5.61 8.84
N SER A 176 -1.84 6.92 8.98
CA SER A 176 -2.10 7.68 10.21
C SER A 176 -3.55 7.67 10.71
N SER A 177 -4.53 7.45 9.85
CA SER A 177 -5.93 7.32 10.25
C SER A 177 -6.26 5.94 10.84
N LEU A 178 -5.43 4.93 10.55
CA LEU A 178 -5.54 3.56 11.05
C LEU A 178 -4.62 3.33 12.27
N ILE A 179 -3.35 3.69 12.13
CA ILE A 179 -2.32 3.48 13.17
C ILE A 179 -2.34 4.66 14.14
N LYS A 180 -3.29 4.65 15.07
CA LYS A 180 -3.47 5.73 16.06
C LYS A 180 -4.08 5.18 17.35
N GLY A 181 -3.55 5.64 18.49
CA GLY A 181 -4.01 5.23 19.81
C GLY A 181 -3.38 3.92 20.30
N THR A 182 -4.14 3.14 21.04
CA THR A 182 -3.73 1.83 21.57
C THR A 182 -3.83 0.74 20.48
N LEU A 183 -3.27 -0.44 20.75
CA LEU A 183 -3.43 -1.60 19.87
C LEU A 183 -4.90 -2.00 19.69
N GLU A 184 -5.71 -1.84 20.73
CA GLU A 184 -7.15 -2.07 20.67
C GLU A 184 -7.87 -1.04 19.77
N ASP A 185 -7.46 0.25 19.84
CA ASP A 185 -7.99 1.28 18.95
C ASP A 185 -7.66 0.98 17.48
N ILE A 186 -6.43 0.52 17.20
CA ILE A 186 -6.00 0.13 15.85
C ILE A 186 -6.83 -1.05 15.35
N GLU A 187 -7.01 -2.09 16.16
CA GLU A 187 -7.83 -3.26 15.82
C GLU A 187 -9.28 -2.87 15.54
N ASN A 188 -9.88 -2.02 16.38
CA ASN A 188 -11.25 -1.55 16.19
C ASN A 188 -11.39 -0.67 14.94
N THR A 189 -10.40 0.17 14.65
CA THR A 189 -10.38 0.98 13.42
C THR A 189 -10.23 0.08 12.19
N ALA A 190 -9.38 -0.95 12.24
CA ALA A 190 -9.24 -1.94 11.17
C ALA A 190 -10.56 -2.67 10.89
N LYS A 191 -11.27 -3.12 11.94
CA LYS A 191 -12.62 -3.71 11.82
C LYS A 191 -13.62 -2.76 11.15
N ALA A 192 -13.56 -1.46 11.49
CA ALA A 192 -14.42 -0.46 10.88
C ALA A 192 -14.13 -0.27 9.38
N PHE A 193 -12.85 -0.26 8.99
CA PHE A 193 -12.45 -0.23 7.58
C PHE A 193 -12.94 -1.47 6.82
N VAL A 194 -12.73 -2.67 7.35
CA VAL A 194 -13.19 -3.93 6.73
C VAL A 194 -14.70 -3.94 6.54
N LYS A 195 -15.45 -3.56 7.57
CA LYS A 195 -16.92 -3.44 7.47
C LYS A 195 -17.40 -2.47 6.40
N LYS A 196 -16.67 -1.37 6.18
CA LYS A 196 -16.96 -0.43 5.09
C LYS A 196 -16.64 -1.07 3.73
N MET A 197 -15.51 -1.77 3.62
CA MET A 197 -15.15 -2.47 2.37
C MET A 197 -16.16 -3.55 1.97
N ASP A 198 -16.68 -4.31 2.92
CA ASP A 198 -17.72 -5.31 2.64
C ASP A 198 -18.97 -4.67 2.04
N LYS A 199 -19.35 -3.47 2.51
CA LYS A 199 -20.50 -2.73 1.93
C LYS A 199 -20.20 -2.15 0.55
N ILE A 200 -18.95 -1.76 0.26
CA ILE A 200 -18.56 -1.22 -1.06
C ILE A 200 -18.53 -2.33 -2.11
N LYS A 201 -18.24 -3.57 -1.71
CA LYS A 201 -18.13 -4.72 -2.61
C LYS A 201 -19.47 -5.46 -2.82
N ALA A 202 -20.45 -5.24 -1.94
CA ALA A 202 -21.79 -5.83 -2.05
C ALA A 202 -22.64 -5.15 -3.12
#